data_dfba26b698d621dc85104fe5af9735e0
#
_entry.id   dfba26b698d621dc85104fe5af9735e0
#
_cell.length_a   1.000
_cell.length_b   1.000
_cell.length_c   1.000
_cell.angle_alpha   90.00
_cell.angle_beta   90.00
_cell.angle_gamma   90.00
#
_symmetry.space_group_name_H-M   'P 1'
#
loop_
_entity.id
_entity.type
_entity.pdbx_description
1 polymer ?
#
loop_
_entity_poly.entity_id
_entity_poly.type
_entity_poly.pdbx_seq_one_letter_code
_entity_poly.pdbx_strand_id
1 'polypeptide(L)'
;SIPGSPQVTNVAAMTVLGTGSGVAPIPGLIGGAVEIIVILVLLNLLINRARRKGDHFERHPLDPHMEPDADRPGFILSLIPMIFLFITFNFFNLNIVPCLVLSCLLSIVLFWKWLRAKNLKELLCGATVDSVPMTMNVAAICGFAAVITNSSAFQTMLDAITSINTSPIIICAVVVALMCMLTGGSSTGQL
;
A
#
# COMPACT_ATOMS: atom_id res chain seq x y z
N SER A 1 -4.33 -4.06 -1.56
CA SER A 1 -4.12 -2.69 -2.10
C SER A 1 -5.30 -2.28 -2.95
N ILE A 2 -5.79 -1.06 -2.79
CA ILE A 2 -6.91 -0.55 -3.58
C ILE A 2 -6.39 -0.21 -4.98
N PRO A 3 -6.95 -0.80 -6.06
CA PRO A 3 -6.59 -0.44 -7.43
C PRO A 3 -6.75 1.07 -7.67
N GLY A 4 -5.78 1.69 -8.36
CA GLY A 4 -5.76 3.14 -8.57
C GLY A 4 -5.12 3.94 -7.43
N SER A 5 -4.68 3.30 -6.34
CA SER A 5 -3.88 3.98 -5.34
C SER A 5 -2.44 4.17 -5.84
N PRO A 6 -1.76 5.27 -5.43
CA PRO A 6 -0.38 5.55 -5.83
C PRO A 6 0.63 4.66 -5.07
N GLN A 7 0.40 3.36 -5.08
CA GLN A 7 1.29 2.35 -4.51
C GLN A 7 2.22 1.81 -5.59
N VAL A 8 3.43 1.44 -5.20
CA VAL A 8 4.47 0.94 -6.13
C VAL A 8 3.96 -0.25 -6.94
N THR A 9 3.28 -1.19 -6.30
CA THR A 9 2.72 -2.39 -6.96
C THR A 9 1.67 -2.05 -8.00
N ASN A 10 0.78 -1.11 -7.72
CA ASN A 10 -0.25 -0.68 -8.66
C ASN A 10 0.37 0.07 -9.85
N VAL A 11 1.35 0.94 -9.59
CA VAL A 11 2.05 1.67 -10.66
C VAL A 11 2.84 0.71 -11.54
N ALA A 12 3.49 -0.30 -10.96
CA ALA A 12 4.19 -1.34 -11.72
C ALA A 12 3.21 -2.16 -12.58
N ALA A 13 2.08 -2.60 -12.01
CA ALA A 13 1.05 -3.31 -12.76
C ALA A 13 0.48 -2.47 -13.91
N MET A 14 0.23 -1.17 -13.69
CA MET A 14 -0.25 -0.26 -14.73
C MET A 14 0.77 -0.08 -15.86
N THR A 15 2.05 -0.01 -15.56
CA THR A 15 3.11 0.09 -16.60
C THR A 15 3.23 -1.19 -17.42
N VAL A 16 3.13 -2.35 -16.79
CA VAL A 16 3.18 -3.66 -17.47
C VAL A 16 1.94 -3.88 -18.34
N LEU A 17 0.75 -3.51 -17.84
CA LEU A 17 -0.52 -3.67 -18.55
C LEU A 17 -0.81 -2.54 -19.55
N GLY A 18 0.01 -1.49 -19.59
CA GLY A 18 -0.19 -0.34 -20.46
C GLY A 18 -1.49 0.45 -20.17
N THR A 19 -1.98 0.38 -18.94
CA THR A 19 -3.24 1.04 -18.52
C THR A 19 -2.96 2.41 -17.90
N GLY A 20 -3.83 3.39 -18.19
CA GLY A 20 -3.74 4.72 -17.59
C GLY A 20 -4.20 4.75 -16.13
N SER A 21 -3.68 5.70 -15.35
CA SER A 21 -4.03 5.88 -13.93
C SER A 21 -5.52 6.17 -13.69
N GLY A 22 -6.23 6.72 -14.68
CA GLY A 22 -7.66 7.06 -14.57
C GLY A 22 -8.63 5.89 -14.76
N VAL A 23 -8.17 4.72 -15.22
CA VAL A 23 -9.05 3.59 -15.55
C VAL A 23 -9.46 2.80 -14.29
N ALA A 24 -8.55 2.64 -13.35
CA ALA A 24 -8.75 1.78 -12.18
C ALA A 24 -9.37 2.43 -10.92
N PRO A 25 -9.50 3.78 -10.76
CA PRO A 25 -9.96 4.38 -9.51
C PRO A 25 -11.38 4.00 -9.12
N ILE A 26 -12.32 3.99 -10.07
CA ILE A 26 -13.73 3.72 -9.77
C ILE A 26 -13.94 2.27 -9.34
N PRO A 27 -13.55 1.25 -10.12
CA PRO A 27 -13.65 -0.14 -9.66
C PRO A 27 -12.80 -0.39 -8.40
N GLY A 28 -11.66 0.29 -8.26
CA GLY A 28 -10.83 0.21 -7.07
C GLY A 28 -11.49 0.75 -5.81
N LEU A 29 -12.21 1.87 -5.89
CA LEU A 29 -12.98 2.41 -4.76
C LEU A 29 -14.11 1.47 -4.34
N ILE A 30 -14.83 0.90 -5.31
CA ILE A 30 -15.89 -0.06 -5.02
C ILE A 30 -15.31 -1.31 -4.36
N GLY A 31 -14.25 -1.89 -4.92
CA GLY A 31 -13.56 -3.04 -4.34
C GLY A 31 -13.02 -2.75 -2.94
N GLY A 32 -12.39 -1.59 -2.75
CA GLY A 32 -11.88 -1.15 -1.44
C GLY A 32 -12.98 -0.94 -0.40
N ALA A 33 -14.14 -0.42 -0.79
CA ALA A 33 -15.28 -0.29 0.12
C ALA A 33 -15.79 -1.67 0.57
N VAL A 34 -15.91 -2.62 -0.34
CA VAL A 34 -16.28 -4.01 -0.02
C VAL A 34 -15.23 -4.64 0.88
N GLU A 35 -13.94 -4.47 0.59
CA GLU A 35 -12.84 -4.97 1.39
C GLU A 35 -12.89 -4.43 2.83
N ILE A 36 -13.11 -3.13 3.01
CA ILE A 36 -13.26 -2.50 4.32
C ILE A 36 -14.43 -3.11 5.09
N ILE A 37 -15.58 -3.28 4.47
CA ILE A 37 -16.75 -3.88 5.11
C ILE A 37 -16.44 -5.32 5.56
N VAL A 38 -15.84 -6.13 4.69
CA VAL A 38 -15.47 -7.51 5.01
C VAL A 38 -14.46 -7.55 6.18
N ILE A 39 -13.44 -6.70 6.14
CA ILE A 39 -12.44 -6.62 7.22
C ILE A 39 -13.09 -6.22 8.54
N LEU A 40 -13.97 -5.21 8.54
CA LEU A 40 -14.66 -4.78 9.76
C LEU A 40 -15.55 -5.88 10.34
N VAL A 41 -16.26 -6.62 9.50
CA VAL A 41 -17.07 -7.76 9.92
C VAL A 41 -16.19 -8.86 10.52
N LEU A 42 -15.10 -9.23 9.84
CA LEU A 42 -14.17 -10.24 10.33
C LEU A 42 -13.50 -9.82 11.64
N LEU A 43 -13.04 -8.56 11.74
CA LEU A 43 -12.48 -8.03 12.98
C LEU A 43 -13.50 -8.08 14.13
N ASN A 44 -14.74 -7.70 13.89
CA ASN A 44 -15.79 -7.74 14.91
C ASN A 44 -16.07 -9.18 15.37
N LEU A 45 -16.10 -10.13 14.44
CA LEU A 45 -16.23 -11.56 14.76
C LEU A 45 -15.05 -12.08 15.58
N LEU A 46 -13.82 -11.72 15.19
CA LEU A 46 -12.61 -12.13 15.91
C LEU A 46 -12.54 -11.53 17.32
N ILE A 47 -12.85 -10.22 17.43
CA ILE A 47 -12.88 -9.54 18.74
C ILE A 47 -13.94 -10.16 19.65
N ASN A 48 -15.13 -10.44 19.13
CA ASN A 48 -16.20 -11.08 19.91
C ASN A 48 -15.80 -12.51 20.33
N ARG A 49 -15.07 -13.23 19.47
CA ARG A 49 -14.55 -14.56 19.81
C ARG A 49 -13.45 -14.49 20.87
N ALA A 50 -12.53 -13.52 20.77
CA ALA A 50 -11.47 -13.31 21.75
C ALA A 50 -12.06 -12.90 23.11
N ARG A 51 -13.02 -11.96 23.13
CA ARG A 51 -13.75 -11.57 24.35
C ARG A 51 -14.44 -12.74 25.02
N ARG A 52 -15.06 -13.65 24.26
CA ARG A 52 -15.70 -14.87 24.80
C ARG A 52 -14.71 -15.86 25.41
N LYS A 53 -13.44 -15.82 24.98
CA LYS A 53 -12.35 -16.63 25.52
C LYS A 53 -11.68 -16.00 26.74
N GLY A 54 -12.07 -14.77 27.10
CA GLY A 54 -11.46 -14.03 28.19
C GLY A 54 -10.14 -13.36 27.87
N ASP A 55 -9.78 -13.30 26.57
CA ASP A 55 -8.56 -12.62 26.13
C ASP A 55 -8.74 -11.10 26.31
N HIS A 56 -7.84 -10.50 27.09
CA HIS A 56 -7.76 -9.07 27.32
C HIS A 56 -6.44 -8.54 26.76
N PHE A 57 -6.47 -7.31 26.27
CA PHE A 57 -5.24 -6.62 25.88
C PHE A 57 -4.46 -6.25 27.14
N GLU A 58 -3.32 -6.89 27.34
CA GLU A 58 -2.35 -6.50 28.37
C GLU A 58 -1.27 -5.64 27.71
N ARG A 59 -1.10 -4.43 28.25
CA ARG A 59 -0.09 -3.51 27.73
C ARG A 59 1.29 -4.04 28.09
N HIS A 60 2.13 -4.26 27.10
CA HIS A 60 3.49 -4.71 27.35
C HIS A 60 4.33 -3.58 27.96
N PRO A 61 5.23 -3.87 28.93
CA PRO A 61 6.06 -2.84 29.57
C PRO A 61 6.96 -2.05 28.60
N LEU A 62 7.23 -2.63 27.42
CA LEU A 62 8.02 -2.00 26.34
C LEU A 62 7.17 -1.21 25.35
N ASP A 63 5.85 -1.18 25.51
CA ASP A 63 5.01 -0.36 24.65
C ASP A 63 5.31 1.12 24.88
N PRO A 64 5.63 1.88 23.81
CA PRO A 64 5.94 3.29 23.96
C PRO A 64 4.71 4.02 24.54
N HIS A 65 4.91 4.71 25.66
CA HIS A 65 3.93 5.65 26.17
C HIS A 65 3.78 6.80 25.19
N MET A 66 2.78 6.71 24.32
CA MET A 66 2.40 7.84 23.48
C MET A 66 1.65 8.85 24.35
N GLU A 67 2.39 9.79 24.93
CA GLU A 67 1.75 10.98 25.48
C GLU A 67 1.07 11.75 24.33
N PRO A 68 -0.18 12.15 24.50
CA PRO A 68 -0.85 12.98 23.50
C PRO A 68 -0.13 14.34 23.46
N ASP A 69 0.75 14.51 22.48
CA ASP A 69 1.43 15.76 22.19
C ASP A 69 0.36 16.79 21.84
N ALA A 70 0.15 17.77 22.73
CA ALA A 70 -0.90 18.79 22.56
C ALA A 70 -0.70 19.70 21.33
N ASP A 71 0.47 19.65 20.71
CA ASP A 71 0.89 20.51 19.59
C ASP A 71 0.93 19.76 18.24
N ARG A 72 0.07 18.76 18.08
CA ARG A 72 -0.03 18.03 16.79
C ARG A 72 -0.99 18.70 15.81
N PRO A 73 -0.68 18.68 14.50
CA PRO A 73 -1.61 19.16 13.49
C PRO A 73 -2.91 18.37 13.53
N GLY A 74 -4.04 19.03 13.30
CA GLY A 74 -5.34 18.39 13.26
C GLY A 74 -5.41 17.29 12.22
N PHE A 75 -6.18 16.21 12.49
CA PHE A 75 -6.34 15.05 11.62
C PHE A 75 -6.71 15.44 10.17
N ILE A 76 -7.66 16.36 10.00
CA ILE A 76 -8.11 16.82 8.68
C ILE A 76 -6.96 17.47 7.91
N LEU A 77 -6.16 18.31 8.58
CA LEU A 77 -5.02 18.97 7.97
C LEU A 77 -3.95 17.97 7.49
N SER A 78 -3.76 16.90 8.25
CA SER A 78 -2.82 15.82 7.91
C SER A 78 -3.28 14.99 6.72
N LEU A 79 -4.58 14.96 6.44
CA LEU A 79 -5.16 14.20 5.33
C LEU A 79 -5.05 14.94 3.98
N ILE A 80 -4.92 16.27 3.99
CA ILE A 80 -4.91 17.10 2.77
C ILE A 80 -3.82 16.68 1.77
N PRO A 81 -2.54 16.46 2.13
CA PRO A 81 -1.51 16.07 1.18
C PRO A 81 -1.78 14.70 0.54
N MET A 82 -2.36 13.76 1.30
CA MET A 82 -2.73 12.44 0.76
C MET A 82 -3.86 12.54 -0.26
N ILE A 83 -4.90 13.32 0.06
CA ILE A 83 -6.02 13.54 -0.87
C ILE A 83 -5.51 14.27 -2.12
N PHE A 84 -4.66 15.27 -1.96
CA PHE A 84 -4.05 16.00 -3.07
C PHE A 84 -3.25 15.07 -3.99
N LEU A 85 -2.40 14.20 -3.41
CA LEU A 85 -1.66 13.19 -4.18
C LEU A 85 -2.60 12.28 -4.97
N PHE A 86 -3.65 11.77 -4.31
CA PHE A 86 -4.62 10.89 -4.94
C PHE A 86 -5.35 11.57 -6.11
N ILE A 87 -5.80 12.81 -5.92
CA ILE A 87 -6.48 13.60 -6.96
C ILE A 87 -5.50 13.87 -8.13
N THR A 88 -4.30 14.35 -7.83
CA THR A 88 -3.32 14.71 -8.86
C THR A 88 -2.91 13.50 -9.69
N PHE A 89 -2.70 12.35 -9.06
CA PHE A 89 -2.32 11.13 -9.74
C PHE A 89 -3.45 10.58 -10.64
N ASN A 90 -4.70 10.55 -10.15
CA ASN A 90 -5.79 9.90 -10.87
C ASN A 90 -6.49 10.81 -11.88
N PHE A 91 -6.63 12.11 -11.60
CA PHE A 91 -7.36 13.03 -12.50
C PHE A 91 -6.47 13.64 -13.59
N PHE A 92 -5.21 13.95 -13.26
CA PHE A 92 -4.32 14.58 -14.24
C PHE A 92 -3.51 13.58 -15.06
N ASN A 93 -3.60 12.27 -14.78
CA ASN A 93 -2.82 11.23 -15.46
C ASN A 93 -1.31 11.52 -15.54
N LEU A 94 -0.81 12.24 -14.54
CA LEU A 94 0.61 12.58 -14.45
C LEU A 94 1.41 11.37 -13.94
N ASN A 95 2.68 11.35 -14.31
CA ASN A 95 3.60 10.39 -13.71
C ASN A 95 3.63 10.55 -12.20
N ILE A 96 3.80 9.44 -11.47
CA ILE A 96 3.78 9.42 -10.01
C ILE A 96 4.84 10.32 -9.38
N VAL A 97 6.03 10.44 -10.01
CA VAL A 97 7.17 11.21 -9.47
C VAL A 97 6.83 12.70 -9.28
N PRO A 98 6.34 13.45 -10.29
CA PRO A 98 5.95 14.84 -10.09
C PRO A 98 4.79 15.00 -9.09
N CYS A 99 3.85 14.05 -9.04
CA CYS A 99 2.76 14.08 -8.06
C CYS A 99 3.28 13.98 -6.63
N LEU A 100 4.25 13.09 -6.38
CA LEU A 100 4.90 12.95 -5.07
C LEU A 100 5.67 14.21 -4.69
N VAL A 101 6.45 14.79 -5.61
CA VAL A 101 7.19 16.03 -5.35
C VAL A 101 6.25 17.18 -5.01
N LEU A 102 5.16 17.35 -5.78
CA LEU A 102 4.14 18.37 -5.51
C LEU A 102 3.46 18.16 -4.14
N SER A 103 3.12 16.91 -3.80
CA SER A 103 2.52 16.59 -2.50
C SER A 103 3.48 16.85 -1.34
N CYS A 104 4.77 16.54 -1.52
CA CYS A 104 5.81 16.85 -0.53
C CYS A 104 5.97 18.36 -0.34
N LEU A 105 6.01 19.14 -1.42
CA LEU A 105 6.08 20.60 -1.34
C LEU A 105 4.85 21.17 -0.64
N LEU A 106 3.66 20.69 -0.98
CA LEU A 106 2.42 21.07 -0.32
C LEU A 106 2.47 20.76 1.19
N SER A 107 2.98 19.59 1.57
CA SER A 107 3.15 19.21 2.98
C SER A 107 4.09 20.15 3.71
N ILE A 108 5.22 20.53 3.11
CA ILE A 108 6.18 21.47 3.70
C ILE A 108 5.52 22.83 3.94
N VAL A 109 4.75 23.33 2.97
CA VAL A 109 4.05 24.62 3.10
C VAL A 109 2.99 24.54 4.17
N LEU A 110 2.18 23.48 4.19
CA LEU A 110 1.05 23.32 5.11
C LEU A 110 1.52 23.16 6.57
N PHE A 111 2.60 22.42 6.76
CA PHE A 111 3.16 22.14 8.09
C PHE A 111 4.33 23.06 8.46
N TRP A 112 4.53 24.16 7.72
CA TRP A 112 5.65 25.08 7.93
C TRP A 112 5.76 25.59 9.38
N LYS A 113 4.63 25.84 10.04
CA LYS A 113 4.59 26.27 11.44
C LYS A 113 5.22 25.24 12.38
N TRP A 114 4.91 23.95 12.18
CA TRP A 114 5.43 22.86 13.00
C TRP A 114 6.85 22.46 12.61
N LEU A 115 7.17 22.55 11.31
CA LEU A 115 8.54 22.30 10.82
C LEU A 115 9.53 23.34 11.34
N ARG A 116 9.12 24.59 11.47
CA ARG A 116 9.97 25.68 11.97
C ARG A 116 10.31 25.53 13.46
N ALA A 117 9.45 24.85 14.22
CA ALA A 117 9.66 24.53 15.64
C ALA A 117 10.63 23.37 15.84
N LYS A 118 10.80 22.50 14.83
CA LYS A 118 11.74 21.36 14.82
C LYS A 118 12.87 21.66 13.82
N ASN A 119 14.10 21.23 14.12
CA ASN A 119 15.21 21.35 13.19
C ASN A 119 14.92 20.60 11.88
N LEU A 120 14.60 21.33 10.82
CA LEU A 120 14.28 20.78 9.50
C LEU A 120 15.36 19.79 9.01
N LYS A 121 16.63 20.05 9.31
CA LYS A 121 17.73 19.17 8.97
C LYS A 121 17.62 17.81 9.65
N GLU A 122 17.31 17.79 10.93
CA GLU A 122 17.16 16.57 11.71
C GLU A 122 15.95 15.73 11.22
N LEU A 123 14.86 16.38 10.89
CA LEU A 123 13.65 15.77 10.36
C LEU A 123 13.89 15.16 8.97
N LEU A 124 14.61 15.86 8.08
CA LEU A 124 14.99 15.35 6.77
C LEU A 124 15.99 14.18 6.87
N CYS A 125 16.97 14.26 7.77
CA CYS A 125 17.88 13.16 8.00
C CYS A 125 17.15 11.92 8.54
N GLY A 126 16.24 12.09 9.50
CA GLY A 126 15.42 11.00 10.02
C GLY A 126 14.55 10.36 8.94
N ALA A 127 13.82 11.17 8.17
CA ALA A 127 13.00 10.68 7.06
C ALA A 127 13.84 9.93 5.99
N THR A 128 15.06 10.37 5.73
CA THR A 128 15.96 9.69 4.79
C THR A 128 16.41 8.33 5.35
N VAL A 129 16.78 8.28 6.62
CA VAL A 129 17.16 7.01 7.28
C VAL A 129 16.00 6.02 7.27
N ASP A 130 14.78 6.47 7.56
CA ASP A 130 13.58 5.62 7.56
C ASP A 130 13.19 5.16 6.14
N SER A 131 13.47 5.96 5.11
CA SER A 131 13.12 5.61 3.73
C SER A 131 14.04 4.53 3.12
N VAL A 132 15.29 4.42 3.57
CA VAL A 132 16.25 3.44 3.05
C VAL A 132 15.79 2.00 3.23
N PRO A 133 15.41 1.53 4.44
CA PRO A 133 14.91 0.16 4.63
C PRO A 133 13.68 -0.15 3.80
N MET A 134 12.76 0.83 3.67
CA MET A 134 11.55 0.66 2.86
C MET A 134 11.90 0.49 1.38
N THR A 135 12.80 1.31 0.85
CA THR A 135 13.25 1.23 -0.54
C THR A 135 13.98 -0.09 -0.81
N MET A 136 14.87 -0.51 0.10
CA MET A 136 15.58 -1.78 0.00
C MET A 136 14.64 -2.97 0.04
N ASN A 137 13.61 -2.94 0.88
CA ASN A 137 12.61 -3.99 0.94
C ASN A 137 11.82 -4.10 -0.38
N VAL A 138 11.36 -2.97 -0.93
CA VAL A 138 10.68 -2.96 -2.23
C VAL A 138 11.59 -3.45 -3.35
N ALA A 139 12.86 -3.02 -3.38
CA ALA A 139 13.83 -3.47 -4.37
C ALA A 139 14.10 -4.98 -4.28
N ALA A 140 14.20 -5.52 -3.06
CA ALA A 140 14.36 -6.97 -2.84
C ALA A 140 13.13 -7.76 -3.34
N ILE A 141 11.91 -7.28 -3.05
CA ILE A 141 10.67 -7.90 -3.52
C ILE A 141 10.61 -7.90 -5.04
N CYS A 142 10.88 -6.77 -5.68
CA CYS A 142 10.90 -6.66 -7.14
C CYS A 142 11.98 -7.55 -7.77
N GLY A 143 13.16 -7.60 -7.19
CA GLY A 143 14.25 -8.46 -7.66
C GLY A 143 13.88 -9.95 -7.55
N PHE A 144 13.29 -10.35 -6.43
CA PHE A 144 12.82 -11.74 -6.23
C PHE A 144 11.70 -12.11 -7.23
N ALA A 145 10.73 -11.23 -7.41
CA ALA A 145 9.67 -11.43 -8.40
C ALA A 145 10.24 -11.58 -9.81
N ALA A 146 11.21 -10.75 -10.20
CA ALA A 146 11.86 -10.85 -11.51
C ALA A 146 12.60 -12.19 -11.72
N VAL A 147 13.24 -12.71 -10.69
CA VAL A 147 13.90 -14.04 -10.77
C VAL A 147 12.87 -15.17 -10.95
N ILE A 148 11.79 -15.13 -10.18
CA ILE A 148 10.73 -16.15 -10.28
C ILE A 148 10.06 -16.12 -11.65
N THR A 149 9.65 -14.95 -12.14
CA THR A 149 8.94 -14.83 -13.41
C THR A 149 9.78 -15.24 -14.62
N ASN A 150 11.10 -15.16 -14.53
CA ASN A 150 12.02 -15.65 -15.56
C ASN A 150 12.42 -17.11 -15.39
N SER A 151 11.94 -17.81 -14.36
CA SER A 151 12.25 -19.23 -14.18
C SER A 151 11.39 -20.11 -15.09
N SER A 152 11.98 -21.20 -15.61
CA SER A 152 11.27 -22.18 -16.44
C SER A 152 10.12 -22.86 -15.67
N ALA A 153 10.27 -23.06 -14.38
CA ALA A 153 9.24 -23.62 -13.52
C ALA A 153 7.99 -22.73 -13.47
N PHE A 154 8.16 -21.41 -13.40
CA PHE A 154 7.06 -20.46 -13.43
C PHE A 154 6.32 -20.48 -14.78
N GLN A 155 7.04 -20.54 -15.89
CA GLN A 155 6.45 -20.63 -17.22
C GLN A 155 5.63 -21.92 -17.38
N THR A 156 6.16 -23.06 -16.94
CA THR A 156 5.43 -24.34 -16.95
C THR A 156 4.14 -24.27 -16.11
N MET A 157 4.20 -23.60 -14.97
CA MET A 157 3.02 -23.41 -14.11
C MET A 157 1.99 -22.49 -14.76
N LEU A 158 2.42 -21.43 -15.43
CA LEU A 158 1.54 -20.52 -16.19
C LEU A 158 0.86 -21.29 -17.34
N ASP A 159 1.60 -22.06 -18.12
CA ASP A 159 1.05 -22.86 -19.21
C ASP A 159 0.02 -23.87 -18.71
N ALA A 160 0.29 -24.52 -17.60
CA ALA A 160 -0.66 -25.43 -16.96
C ALA A 160 -1.95 -24.75 -16.52
N ILE A 161 -1.86 -23.55 -15.94
CA ILE A 161 -3.01 -22.79 -15.44
C ILE A 161 -3.81 -22.17 -16.60
N THR A 162 -3.13 -21.66 -17.63
CA THR A 162 -3.80 -21.08 -18.80
C THR A 162 -4.45 -22.11 -19.72
N SER A 163 -4.02 -23.38 -19.64
CA SER A 163 -4.67 -24.48 -20.35
C SER A 163 -6.06 -24.82 -19.79
N ILE A 164 -6.39 -24.35 -18.59
CA ILE A 164 -7.70 -24.56 -17.98
C ILE A 164 -8.70 -23.61 -18.67
N ASN A 165 -9.72 -24.17 -19.28
CA ASN A 165 -10.74 -23.43 -20.04
C ASN A 165 -11.73 -22.73 -19.08
N THR A 166 -11.24 -21.71 -18.34
CA THR A 166 -11.98 -20.98 -17.31
C THR A 166 -11.87 -19.47 -17.57
N SER A 167 -12.74 -18.66 -16.96
CA SER A 167 -12.70 -17.22 -17.07
C SER A 167 -11.31 -16.65 -16.68
N PRO A 168 -10.71 -15.76 -17.48
CA PRO A 168 -9.40 -15.16 -17.18
C PRO A 168 -9.33 -14.48 -15.80
N ILE A 169 -10.44 -13.96 -15.30
CA ILE A 169 -10.53 -13.33 -13.97
C ILE A 169 -10.28 -14.36 -12.87
N ILE A 170 -10.85 -15.57 -12.99
CA ILE A 170 -10.67 -16.65 -12.01
C ILE A 170 -9.23 -17.15 -12.03
N ILE A 171 -8.66 -17.29 -13.22
CA ILE A 171 -7.24 -17.67 -13.39
C ILE A 171 -6.34 -16.64 -12.69
N CYS A 172 -6.50 -15.35 -12.97
CA CYS A 172 -5.76 -14.31 -12.30
C CYS A 172 -5.91 -14.36 -10.76
N ALA A 173 -7.12 -14.54 -10.26
CA ALA A 173 -7.36 -14.61 -8.82
C ALA A 173 -6.63 -15.80 -8.17
N VAL A 174 -6.65 -16.96 -8.81
CA VAL A 174 -5.96 -18.19 -8.33
C VAL A 174 -4.44 -18.00 -8.37
N VAL A 175 -3.89 -17.45 -9.47
CA VAL A 175 -2.45 -17.21 -9.59
C VAL A 175 -1.97 -16.22 -8.53
N VAL A 176 -2.66 -15.09 -8.36
CA VAL A 176 -2.32 -14.10 -7.34
C VAL A 176 -2.40 -14.72 -5.95
N ALA A 177 -3.44 -15.49 -5.64
CA ALA A 177 -3.58 -16.15 -4.35
C ALA A 177 -2.43 -17.15 -4.09
N LEU A 178 -2.06 -17.97 -5.07
CA LEU A 178 -0.94 -18.90 -4.97
C LEU A 178 0.39 -18.17 -4.77
N MET A 179 0.63 -17.10 -5.53
CA MET A 179 1.84 -16.29 -5.39
C MET A 179 1.91 -15.60 -4.01
N CYS A 180 0.81 -15.09 -3.51
CA CYS A 180 0.73 -14.53 -2.15
C CYS A 180 1.01 -15.59 -1.08
N MET A 181 0.51 -16.80 -1.24
CA MET A 181 0.79 -17.91 -0.32
C MET A 181 2.26 -18.33 -0.33
N LEU A 182 2.87 -18.44 -1.51
CA LEU A 182 4.26 -18.86 -1.66
C LEU A 182 5.25 -17.81 -1.14
N THR A 183 4.96 -16.54 -1.35
CA THR A 183 5.86 -15.43 -1.00
C THR A 183 5.58 -14.84 0.38
N GLY A 184 4.46 -15.22 1.01
CA GLY A 184 4.04 -14.69 2.30
C GLY A 184 3.70 -13.19 2.29
N GLY A 185 3.59 -12.56 1.12
CA GLY A 185 3.31 -11.14 0.98
C GLY A 185 2.32 -10.82 -0.15
N SER A 186 1.33 -10.00 0.15
CA SER A 186 0.34 -9.55 -0.84
C SER A 186 0.97 -8.71 -1.97
N SER A 187 2.05 -8.00 -1.69
CA SER A 187 2.74 -7.13 -2.66
C SER A 187 3.43 -7.91 -3.77
N THR A 188 3.99 -9.08 -3.46
CA THR A 188 4.72 -9.92 -4.41
C THR A 188 3.77 -10.66 -5.37
N GLY A 189 2.57 -10.98 -4.91
CA GLY A 189 1.56 -11.62 -5.75
C GLY A 189 0.90 -10.69 -6.77
N GLN A 190 1.13 -9.37 -6.65
CA GLN A 190 0.58 -8.35 -7.55
C GLN A 190 1.59 -7.87 -8.62
N LEU A 191 2.86 -8.18 -8.45
CA LEU A 191 3.95 -7.90 -9.39
C LEU A 191 4.16 -9.08 -10.35
#